data_90dc86cb08a1ec03a3f40805ae232682
#
_entry.id   90dc86cb08a1ec03a3f40805ae232682
#
_cell.length_a   1.000
_cell.length_b   1.000
_cell.length_c   1.000
_cell.angle_alpha   90.00
_cell.angle_beta   90.00
_cell.angle_gamma   90.00
#
_symmetry.space_group_name_H-M   'P 1'
#
loop_
_entity.id
_entity.type
_entity.pdbx_description
1 polymer ?
#
loop_
_entity_poly.entity_id
_entity_poly.type
_entity_poly.pdbx_seq_one_letter_code
_entity_poly.pdbx_strand_id
1 'polypeptide(L)'
;MQKEDLLNKTPADLNQLFTSGAPAPIPSGNAAGEVVLWKGTFWDHVIARLAHDLAWQGKIFTPNPDGSGATLINKLGPEGFHGIVARVYPTTSWFDGKPCIVLDYAKTSFLAQKIRDEIRLIDPATHLYLGKVWWGTRELLGFALEFPS
;
A
#
# COMPACT_ATOMS: atom_id res chain seq x y z
N MET A 1 -2.22 -2.87 -17.54
CA MET A 1 -0.91 -2.60 -16.89
C MET A 1 -0.72 -3.62 -15.78
N GLN A 2 0.47 -4.17 -15.61
CA GLN A 2 0.81 -5.08 -14.51
C GLN A 2 1.73 -4.37 -13.52
N LYS A 3 1.87 -4.91 -12.31
CA LYS A 3 2.69 -4.28 -11.26
C LYS A 3 4.17 -4.14 -11.67
N GLU A 4 4.69 -5.09 -12.46
CA GLU A 4 6.06 -5.06 -12.98
C GLU A 4 6.32 -3.88 -13.94
N ASP A 5 5.29 -3.40 -14.63
CA ASP A 5 5.41 -2.24 -15.53
C ASP A 5 5.76 -0.95 -14.75
N LEU A 6 5.46 -0.94 -13.46
CA LEU A 6 5.73 0.21 -12.59
C LEU A 6 7.20 0.30 -12.15
N LEU A 7 7.96 -0.81 -12.18
CA LEU A 7 9.36 -0.85 -11.75
C LEU A 7 10.27 0.05 -12.61
N ASN A 8 9.88 0.27 -13.87
CA ASN A 8 10.65 1.08 -14.82
C ASN A 8 10.17 2.54 -14.92
N LYS A 9 9.20 2.94 -14.09
CA LYS A 9 8.66 4.30 -14.12
C LYS A 9 9.48 5.24 -13.25
N THR A 10 9.57 6.49 -13.71
CA THR A 10 10.20 7.54 -12.91
C THR A 10 9.33 7.93 -11.70
N PRO A 11 9.90 8.54 -10.65
CA PRO A 11 9.11 9.08 -9.54
C PRO A 11 8.01 10.05 -10.01
N ALA A 12 8.28 10.85 -11.04
CA ALA A 12 7.30 11.78 -11.62
C ALA A 12 6.13 11.03 -12.28
N ASP A 13 6.42 9.96 -13.04
CA ASP A 13 5.38 9.13 -13.67
C ASP A 13 4.51 8.45 -12.62
N LEU A 14 5.11 7.90 -11.57
CA LEU A 14 4.37 7.27 -10.46
C LEU A 14 3.50 8.29 -9.73
N ASN A 15 3.98 9.49 -9.50
CA ASN A 15 3.18 10.56 -8.90
C ASN A 15 2.00 10.95 -9.79
N GLN A 16 2.20 11.03 -11.10
CA GLN A 16 1.14 11.32 -12.06
C GLN A 16 0.07 10.21 -12.08
N LEU A 17 0.50 8.95 -12.12
CA LEU A 17 -0.40 7.79 -12.03
C LEU A 17 -1.21 7.80 -10.74
N PHE A 18 -0.56 8.07 -9.60
CA PHE A 18 -1.25 8.15 -8.32
C PHE A 18 -2.26 9.29 -8.30
N THR A 19 -1.90 10.49 -8.80
CA THR A 19 -2.79 11.66 -8.83
C THR A 19 -4.02 11.43 -9.70
N SER A 20 -3.88 10.71 -10.81
CA SER A 20 -4.98 10.38 -11.72
C SER A 20 -5.77 9.13 -11.33
N GLY A 21 -5.30 8.37 -10.34
CA GLY A 21 -5.94 7.15 -9.89
C GLY A 21 -7.26 7.40 -9.15
N ALA A 22 -8.15 6.41 -9.18
CA ALA A 22 -9.45 6.47 -8.51
C ALA A 22 -9.36 6.07 -7.03
N PRO A 23 -10.11 6.74 -6.13
CA PRO A 23 -10.14 6.44 -4.70
C PRO A 23 -11.07 5.27 -4.32
N ALA A 24 -11.60 4.56 -5.28
CA ALA A 24 -12.57 3.48 -5.09
C ALA A 24 -12.50 2.48 -6.25
N PRO A 25 -12.98 1.26 -6.07
CA PRO A 25 -13.54 0.69 -4.84
C PRO A 25 -12.46 0.34 -3.79
N ILE A 26 -12.87 0.15 -2.53
CA ILE A 26 -12.02 -0.51 -1.53
C ILE A 26 -11.84 -1.95 -2.01
N PRO A 27 -10.59 -2.41 -2.19
CA PRO A 27 -10.36 -3.75 -2.70
C PRO A 27 -10.72 -4.83 -1.68
N SER A 28 -10.95 -6.04 -2.17
CA SER A 28 -11.13 -7.23 -1.35
C SER A 28 -10.30 -8.40 -1.87
N GLY A 29 -9.93 -9.30 -0.98
CA GLY A 29 -9.17 -10.49 -1.32
C GLY A 29 -7.65 -10.33 -1.20
N ASN A 30 -6.96 -11.25 -1.83
CA ASN A 30 -5.51 -11.43 -1.69
C ASN A 30 -4.77 -10.72 -2.81
N ALA A 31 -4.08 -9.64 -2.49
CA ALA A 31 -3.24 -8.91 -3.43
C ALA A 31 -1.79 -9.41 -3.42
N ALA A 32 -1.21 -9.54 -4.60
CA ALA A 32 0.24 -9.61 -4.77
C ALA A 32 0.84 -8.21 -4.67
N GLY A 33 1.94 -8.05 -3.93
CA GLY A 33 2.58 -6.76 -3.69
C GLY A 33 3.97 -6.66 -4.30
N GLU A 34 4.35 -5.43 -4.70
CA GLU A 34 5.69 -5.10 -5.23
C GLU A 34 6.08 -3.69 -4.78
N VAL A 35 7.31 -3.51 -4.29
CA VAL A 35 7.86 -2.17 -4.04
C VAL A 35 8.35 -1.58 -5.38
N VAL A 36 7.78 -0.45 -5.79
CA VAL A 36 8.06 0.15 -7.11
C VAL A 36 8.88 1.43 -7.04
N LEU A 37 8.99 2.03 -5.87
CA LEU A 37 9.79 3.24 -5.63
C LEU A 37 10.32 3.24 -4.21
N TRP A 38 11.59 3.57 -4.08
CA TRP A 38 12.26 3.76 -2.80
C TRP A 38 12.75 5.20 -2.68
N LYS A 39 12.32 5.93 -1.66
CA LYS A 39 12.68 7.35 -1.45
C LYS A 39 13.52 7.56 -0.20
N GLY A 40 14.26 6.60 0.16
CA GLY A 40 14.80 6.71 1.47
C GLY A 40 16.25 7.12 1.62
N THR A 41 16.60 7.40 2.88
CA THR A 41 17.92 7.67 3.44
C THR A 41 18.24 6.61 4.51
N PHE A 42 19.07 6.91 5.49
CA PHE A 42 19.62 5.98 6.50
C PHE A 42 18.61 5.01 7.16
N TRP A 43 17.37 5.41 7.43
CA TRP A 43 16.31 4.55 7.97
C TRP A 43 15.82 3.48 6.99
N ASP A 44 16.16 3.65 5.71
CA ASP A 44 15.80 2.70 4.65
C ASP A 44 16.48 1.37 4.81
N HIS A 45 17.70 1.37 5.32
CA HIS A 45 18.42 0.14 5.58
C HIS A 45 17.73 -0.72 6.65
N VAL A 46 17.05 -0.08 7.61
CA VAL A 46 16.27 -0.81 8.63
C VAL A 46 14.96 -1.30 8.04
N ILE A 47 14.25 -0.46 7.29
CA ILE A 47 12.96 -0.83 6.67
C ILE A 47 13.17 -1.72 5.45
N ALA A 48 14.20 -1.47 4.63
CA ALA A 48 14.59 -2.36 3.54
C ALA A 48 15.02 -3.74 4.05
N ARG A 49 15.75 -3.78 5.13
CA ARG A 49 16.15 -5.03 5.78
C ARG A 49 14.94 -5.75 6.36
N LEU A 50 14.02 -5.04 7.01
CA LEU A 50 12.75 -5.61 7.46
C LEU A 50 11.89 -6.08 6.29
N ALA A 51 11.79 -5.32 5.21
CA ALA A 51 11.03 -5.70 4.02
C ALA A 51 11.72 -6.87 3.26
N HIS A 52 13.05 -6.87 3.19
CA HIS A 52 13.83 -7.95 2.57
C HIS A 52 13.86 -9.20 3.45
N ASP A 53 14.11 -9.06 4.74
CA ASP A 53 14.19 -10.19 5.69
C ASP A 53 12.81 -10.78 5.99
N LEU A 54 11.73 -9.96 5.90
CA LEU A 54 10.34 -10.40 6.05
C LEU A 54 9.69 -10.82 4.73
N ALA A 55 10.38 -10.68 3.59
CA ALA A 55 9.87 -11.05 2.25
C ALA A 55 8.39 -10.66 2.09
N TRP A 56 8.10 -9.34 2.08
CA TRP A 56 6.74 -8.86 1.91
C TRP A 56 6.14 -9.34 0.59
N GLN A 57 5.01 -10.07 0.69
CA GLN A 57 4.36 -10.73 -0.45
C GLN A 57 3.05 -10.07 -0.85
N GLY A 58 2.61 -9.06 -0.13
CA GLY A 58 1.37 -8.34 -0.40
C GLY A 58 0.44 -8.26 0.81
N LYS A 59 -0.84 -8.06 0.53
CA LYS A 59 -1.85 -7.74 1.54
C LYS A 59 -3.14 -8.53 1.29
N ILE A 60 -3.82 -8.92 2.38
CA ILE A 60 -5.15 -9.53 2.33
C ILE A 60 -6.16 -8.52 2.87
N PHE A 61 -7.17 -8.19 2.06
CA PHE A 61 -8.24 -7.27 2.41
C PHE A 61 -9.54 -8.04 2.67
N THR A 62 -10.13 -7.81 3.84
CA THR A 62 -11.40 -8.41 4.23
C THR A 62 -12.42 -7.30 4.48
N PRO A 63 -13.47 -7.16 3.65
CA PRO A 63 -14.52 -6.17 3.87
C PRO A 63 -15.17 -6.35 5.24
N ASN A 64 -15.45 -5.23 5.92
CA ASN A 64 -16.18 -5.26 7.17
C ASN A 64 -17.67 -5.55 6.92
N PRO A 65 -18.30 -6.42 7.74
CA PRO A 65 -19.72 -6.77 7.56
C PRO A 65 -20.69 -5.59 7.62
N ASP A 66 -20.32 -4.54 8.34
CA ASP A 66 -21.13 -3.31 8.49
C ASP A 66 -20.98 -2.29 7.35
N GLY A 67 -20.14 -2.59 6.35
CA GLY A 67 -19.89 -1.69 5.22
C GLY A 67 -18.98 -0.49 5.54
N SER A 68 -18.37 -0.42 6.73
CA SER A 68 -17.53 0.70 7.19
C SER A 68 -16.13 0.74 6.59
N GLY A 69 -15.82 -0.12 5.62
CA GLY A 69 -14.49 -0.27 5.04
C GLY A 69 -14.02 -1.72 5.06
N ALA A 70 -12.74 -1.94 5.31
CA ALA A 70 -12.15 -3.26 5.38
C ALA A 70 -11.09 -3.36 6.47
N THR A 71 -10.76 -4.59 6.82
CA THR A 71 -9.58 -4.94 7.61
C THR A 71 -8.54 -5.52 6.67
N LEU A 72 -7.27 -5.18 6.91
CA LEU A 72 -6.14 -5.62 6.11
C LEU A 72 -5.16 -6.39 6.97
N ILE A 73 -4.58 -7.44 6.41
CA ILE A 73 -3.46 -8.18 7.00
C ILE A 73 -2.31 -8.21 5.99
N ASN A 74 -1.11 -7.80 6.41
CA ASN A 74 0.11 -7.95 5.61
C ASN A 74 0.58 -9.41 5.62
N LYS A 75 1.00 -9.89 4.44
CA LYS A 75 1.68 -11.19 4.29
C LYS A 75 3.18 -10.97 4.38
N LEU A 76 3.82 -11.61 5.34
CA LEU A 76 5.23 -11.47 5.63
C LEU A 76 5.92 -12.84 5.65
N GLY A 77 7.18 -12.89 5.17
CA GLY A 77 8.01 -14.09 5.20
C GLY A 77 7.70 -15.11 4.11
N PRO A 78 8.57 -16.15 3.99
CA PRO A 78 8.49 -17.12 2.90
C PRO A 78 7.22 -17.98 2.92
N GLU A 79 6.56 -18.11 4.08
CA GLU A 79 5.32 -18.86 4.25
C GLU A 79 4.07 -17.97 4.28
N GLY A 80 4.21 -16.65 3.97
CA GLY A 80 3.10 -15.70 3.99
C GLY A 80 2.51 -15.49 5.38
N PHE A 81 3.36 -15.46 6.41
CA PHE A 81 2.93 -15.23 7.79
C PHE A 81 2.04 -14.00 7.89
N HIS A 82 0.88 -14.16 8.52
CA HIS A 82 -0.09 -13.08 8.70
C HIS A 82 0.36 -12.21 9.88
N GLY A 83 0.94 -11.06 9.55
CA GLY A 83 1.50 -10.12 10.52
C GLY A 83 0.64 -8.90 10.76
N ILE A 84 1.19 -7.73 10.52
CA ILE A 84 0.65 -6.41 10.87
C ILE A 84 -0.75 -6.16 10.26
N VAL A 85 -1.71 -5.82 11.11
CA VAL A 85 -3.11 -5.52 10.74
C VAL A 85 -3.31 -4.02 10.56
N ALA A 86 -4.17 -3.60 9.63
CA ALA A 86 -4.58 -2.21 9.45
C ALA A 86 -6.09 -2.09 9.22
N ARG A 87 -6.65 -0.92 9.54
CA ARG A 87 -7.98 -0.52 9.12
C ARG A 87 -7.92 0.14 7.76
N VAL A 88 -8.91 -0.13 6.91
CA VAL A 88 -8.99 0.39 5.54
C VAL A 88 -10.26 1.21 5.39
N TYR A 89 -10.14 2.47 5.01
CA TYR A 89 -11.28 3.37 4.81
C TYR A 89 -10.94 4.53 3.85
N PRO A 90 -11.96 5.16 3.23
CA PRO A 90 -11.75 6.35 2.40
C PRO A 90 -11.35 7.57 3.23
N THR A 91 -10.44 8.38 2.73
CA THR A 91 -10.04 9.64 3.34
C THR A 91 -9.37 10.56 2.32
N THR A 92 -8.78 11.64 2.81
CA THR A 92 -8.02 12.61 1.99
C THR A 92 -6.53 12.25 1.98
N SER A 93 -5.91 12.24 0.81
CA SER A 93 -4.49 11.96 0.63
C SER A 93 -3.62 13.10 1.19
N TRP A 94 -2.55 12.73 1.87
CA TRP A 94 -1.51 13.66 2.29
C TRP A 94 -0.63 14.14 1.13
N PHE A 95 -0.65 13.44 0.01
CA PHE A 95 0.14 13.77 -1.16
C PHE A 95 -0.44 14.98 -1.94
N ASP A 96 -1.75 14.97 -2.22
CA ASP A 96 -2.38 15.93 -3.12
C ASP A 96 -3.72 16.49 -2.64
N GLY A 97 -4.17 16.13 -1.44
CA GLY A 97 -5.43 16.60 -0.87
C GLY A 97 -6.70 16.03 -1.53
N LYS A 98 -6.56 15.11 -2.48
CA LYS A 98 -7.68 14.46 -3.16
C LYS A 98 -8.09 13.17 -2.45
N PRO A 99 -9.30 12.64 -2.69
CA PRO A 99 -9.72 11.38 -2.08
C PRO A 99 -8.78 10.21 -2.37
N CYS A 100 -8.57 9.37 -1.39
CA CYS A 100 -7.81 8.12 -1.48
C CYS A 100 -8.38 7.07 -0.52
N ILE A 101 -7.86 5.84 -0.59
CA ILE A 101 -8.08 4.81 0.41
C ILE A 101 -6.87 4.78 1.32
N VAL A 102 -7.06 4.88 2.63
CA VAL A 102 -5.98 4.78 3.63
C VAL A 102 -5.92 3.38 4.23
N LEU A 103 -4.70 2.92 4.48
CA LEU A 103 -4.41 1.75 5.29
C LEU A 103 -3.77 2.27 6.59
N ASP A 104 -4.57 2.23 7.67
CA ASP A 104 -4.25 2.87 8.94
C ASP A 104 -3.80 1.83 9.96
N TYR A 105 -2.53 1.89 10.33
CA TYR A 105 -1.89 0.99 11.28
C TYR A 105 -1.87 1.53 12.71
N ALA A 106 -2.41 2.72 12.97
CA ALA A 106 -2.26 3.45 14.23
C ALA A 106 -2.69 2.69 15.49
N LYS A 107 -3.60 1.72 15.37
CA LYS A 107 -4.12 0.94 16.50
C LYS A 107 -3.60 -0.49 16.58
N THR A 108 -2.63 -0.88 15.77
CA THR A 108 -2.31 -2.29 15.57
C THR A 108 -0.97 -2.74 16.15
N SER A 109 0.01 -1.87 16.23
CA SER A 109 1.28 -2.13 16.91
C SER A 109 2.00 -0.84 17.27
N PHE A 110 2.81 -0.89 18.31
CA PHE A 110 3.63 0.26 18.72
C PHE A 110 4.62 0.72 17.63
N LEU A 111 5.16 -0.22 16.84
CA LEU A 111 6.10 0.09 15.76
C LEU A 111 5.38 0.60 14.50
N ALA A 112 4.19 0.08 14.21
CA ALA A 112 3.44 0.41 12.99
C ALA A 112 2.56 1.65 13.12
N GLN A 113 2.34 2.19 14.32
CA GLN A 113 1.44 3.32 14.55
C GLN A 113 1.81 4.61 13.82
N LYS A 114 3.06 4.75 13.37
CA LYS A 114 3.53 5.89 12.58
C LYS A 114 3.44 5.65 11.07
N ILE A 115 3.10 4.43 10.65
CA ILE A 115 2.97 4.07 9.25
C ILE A 115 1.54 4.37 8.80
N ARG A 116 1.44 5.04 7.66
CA ARG A 116 0.21 5.26 6.92
C ARG A 116 0.47 4.93 5.46
N ASP A 117 -0.31 4.03 4.91
CA ASP A 117 -0.33 3.78 3.47
C ASP A 117 -1.57 4.45 2.86
N GLU A 118 -1.41 4.96 1.66
CA GLU A 118 -2.50 5.48 0.83
C GLU A 118 -2.50 4.76 -0.50
N ILE A 119 -3.65 4.30 -0.98
CA ILE A 119 -3.76 3.61 -2.27
C ILE A 119 -4.82 4.24 -3.16
N ARG A 120 -4.62 4.14 -4.49
CA ARG A 120 -5.61 4.44 -5.53
C ARG A 120 -5.58 3.39 -6.62
N LEU A 121 -6.74 3.11 -7.19
CA LEU A 121 -6.87 2.24 -8.35
C LEU A 121 -6.35 2.96 -9.60
N ILE A 122 -5.28 2.46 -10.21
CA ILE A 122 -4.65 3.06 -11.38
C ILE A 122 -4.98 2.32 -12.68
N ASP A 123 -5.36 1.06 -12.60
CA ASP A 123 -5.82 0.28 -13.75
C ASP A 123 -6.99 -0.64 -13.34
N PRO A 124 -8.23 -0.27 -13.70
CA PRO A 124 -9.40 -1.09 -13.39
C PRO A 124 -9.42 -2.45 -14.11
N ALA A 125 -8.80 -2.55 -15.28
CA ALA A 125 -8.82 -3.78 -16.08
C ALA A 125 -7.99 -4.91 -15.46
N THR A 126 -6.95 -4.53 -14.72
CA THR A 126 -6.06 -5.48 -14.04
C THR A 126 -6.16 -5.39 -12.51
N HIS A 127 -7.13 -4.64 -11.99
CA HIS A 127 -7.30 -4.40 -10.56
C HIS A 127 -5.98 -3.98 -9.88
N LEU A 128 -5.23 -3.08 -10.55
CA LEU A 128 -3.94 -2.60 -10.09
C LEU A 128 -4.08 -1.30 -9.28
N TYR A 129 -3.61 -1.34 -8.05
CA TYR A 129 -3.54 -0.19 -7.16
C TYR A 129 -2.09 0.26 -6.99
N LEU A 130 -1.88 1.57 -6.99
CA LEU A 130 -0.60 2.19 -6.64
C LEU A 130 -0.73 2.80 -5.25
N GLY A 131 0.27 2.56 -4.41
CA GLY A 131 0.30 3.03 -3.04
C GLY A 131 1.52 3.88 -2.72
N LYS A 132 1.36 4.70 -1.68
CA LYS A 132 2.41 5.49 -1.04
C LYS A 132 2.46 5.15 0.43
N VAL A 133 3.67 4.95 0.96
CA VAL A 133 3.91 4.71 2.38
C VAL A 133 4.48 5.96 3.03
N TRP A 134 3.84 6.38 4.11
CA TRP A 134 4.27 7.49 4.95
C TRP A 134 4.78 7.00 6.30
N TRP A 135 5.88 7.57 6.75
CA TRP A 135 6.35 7.47 8.12
C TRP A 135 6.25 8.85 8.77
N GLY A 136 5.31 9.02 9.70
CA GLY A 136 4.95 10.35 10.16
C GLY A 136 4.46 11.18 8.97
N THR A 137 5.16 12.27 8.63
CA THR A 137 4.84 13.15 7.50
C THR A 137 5.75 12.95 6.28
N ARG A 138 6.64 11.95 6.31
CA ARG A 138 7.60 11.68 5.23
C ARG A 138 7.15 10.51 4.37
N GLU A 139 7.09 10.71 3.06
CA GLU A 139 6.92 9.63 2.10
C GLU A 139 8.20 8.79 2.02
N LEU A 140 8.09 7.48 2.28
CA LEU A 140 9.21 6.55 2.29
C LEU A 140 9.35 5.78 1.00
N LEU A 141 8.25 5.22 0.50
CA LEU A 141 8.27 4.34 -0.65
C LEU A 141 6.92 4.33 -1.38
N GLY A 142 6.96 3.87 -2.63
CA GLY A 142 5.78 3.51 -3.41
C GLY A 142 5.69 2.00 -3.58
N PHE A 143 4.48 1.48 -3.62
CA PHE A 143 4.22 0.06 -3.84
C PHE A 143 3.04 -0.17 -4.77
N ALA A 144 3.00 -1.31 -5.40
CA ALA A 144 1.88 -1.79 -6.21
C ALA A 144 1.16 -2.94 -5.52
N LEU A 145 -0.16 -3.00 -5.68
CA LEU A 145 -0.99 -4.15 -5.31
C LEU A 145 -1.79 -4.58 -6.52
N GLU A 146 -1.66 -5.84 -6.90
CA GLU A 146 -2.42 -6.45 -7.98
C GLU A 146 -3.32 -7.54 -7.42
N PHE A 147 -4.61 -7.41 -7.70
CA PHE A 147 -5.61 -8.38 -7.28
C PHE A 147 -5.93 -9.34 -8.42
N PRO A 148 -6.19 -10.64 -8.13
CA PRO A 148 -6.67 -11.57 -9.12
C PRO A 148 -7.97 -11.06 -9.76
N SER A 149 -8.07 -11.25 -11.08
CA SER A 149 -9.30 -10.99 -11.85
C SER A 149 -10.39 -12.01 -11.54
#